data_63c150c5aaf7526679c5fcc3f6bf804d
#
_entry.id   63c150c5aaf7526679c5fcc3f6bf804d
#
_cell.length_a   1.000
_cell.length_b   1.000
_cell.length_c   1.000
_cell.angle_alpha   90.00
_cell.angle_beta   90.00
_cell.angle_gamma   90.00
#
_symmetry.space_group_name_H-M   'P 1'
#
loop_
_entity.id
_entity.type
_entity.pdbx_description
1 polymer ?
#
loop_
_entity_poly.entity_id
_entity_poly.type
_entity_poly.pdbx_seq_one_letter_code
_entity_poly.pdbx_strand_id
1 'polypeptide(L)'
;MASTTYYVPKGGHPEQTQLLTDRAMFTEAYAVIPKGVLRDIVTSHLPFWDNMRMWVLSRPLSGFAETFSQYIVELGAGGGSDRPEHDPNAEGVLFVVDGEFSLTIEGTLYDMRPGSYAFIPPAAKWSVRNTGAA
;
A
#
# COMPACT_ATOMS: atom_id res chain seq x y z
N MET A 1 23.37 8.61 -13.32
CA MET A 1 23.15 9.26 -12.03
C MET A 1 21.69 9.15 -11.67
N ALA A 2 21.37 8.52 -10.56
CA ALA A 2 19.99 8.38 -10.16
C ALA A 2 19.40 9.76 -9.84
N SER A 3 18.30 10.12 -10.50
CA SER A 3 17.55 11.32 -10.17
C SER A 3 16.85 11.09 -8.83
N THR A 4 17.19 11.86 -7.82
CA THR A 4 16.45 11.84 -6.56
C THR A 4 15.17 12.66 -6.74
N THR A 5 14.04 12.10 -6.34
CA THR A 5 12.75 12.79 -6.36
C THR A 5 12.62 13.82 -5.24
N TYR A 6 13.58 13.89 -4.34
CA TYR A 6 13.58 14.87 -3.26
C TYR A 6 14.18 16.19 -3.69
N TYR A 7 13.48 17.26 -3.36
CA TYR A 7 14.02 18.60 -3.47
C TYR A 7 15.17 18.75 -2.48
N VAL A 8 16.35 19.04 -3.01
CA VAL A 8 17.51 19.40 -2.20
C VAL A 8 17.62 20.91 -2.24
N PRO A 9 17.42 21.63 -1.11
CA PRO A 9 17.57 23.08 -1.08
C PRO A 9 18.98 23.49 -1.47
N LYS A 10 19.09 24.67 -2.05
CA LYS A 10 20.38 25.25 -2.41
C LYS A 10 21.23 25.41 -1.14
N GLY A 11 22.34 24.67 -1.05
CA GLY A 11 23.16 24.61 0.17
C GLY A 11 23.08 23.29 0.93
N GLY A 12 22.19 22.38 0.47
CA GLY A 12 22.11 21.02 0.98
C GLY A 12 21.46 20.89 2.35
N HIS A 13 21.27 19.65 2.76
CA HIS A 13 20.95 19.26 4.14
C HIS A 13 22.04 18.29 4.61
N PRO A 14 23.28 18.76 4.89
CA PRO A 14 24.39 17.83 5.12
C PRO A 14 24.13 16.87 6.27
N GLU A 15 23.53 17.31 7.35
CA GLU A 15 23.27 16.46 8.51
C GLU A 15 22.02 15.58 8.33
N GLN A 16 20.94 16.14 7.81
CA GLN A 16 19.73 15.38 7.51
C GLN A 16 19.93 14.38 6.37
N THR A 17 20.82 14.71 5.45
CA THR A 17 21.17 13.81 4.35
C THR A 17 21.96 12.61 4.83
N GLN A 18 22.76 12.76 5.88
CA GLN A 18 23.47 11.66 6.51
C GLN A 18 22.55 10.75 7.33
N LEU A 19 21.50 11.32 7.93
CA LEU A 19 20.47 10.56 8.64
C LEU A 19 19.54 9.81 7.68
N LEU A 20 19.47 10.23 6.42
CA LEU A 20 18.66 9.61 5.37
C LEU A 20 19.53 8.78 4.42
N THR A 21 20.42 7.96 4.96
CA THR A 21 21.18 7.00 4.15
C THR A 21 20.26 6.02 3.39
N ASP A 22 19.05 5.81 3.90
CA ASP A 22 18.06 4.91 3.34
C ASP A 22 16.92 5.69 2.67
N ARG A 23 17.24 6.43 1.61
CA ARG A 23 16.25 7.18 0.85
C ARG A 23 15.48 6.29 -0.11
N ALA A 24 14.20 6.59 -0.28
CA ALA A 24 13.46 6.05 -1.39
C ALA A 24 14.04 6.55 -2.73
N MET A 25 14.14 5.68 -3.69
CA MET A 25 14.62 5.98 -5.04
C MET A 25 13.56 5.62 -6.05
N PHE A 26 13.24 6.56 -6.91
CA PHE A 26 12.28 6.37 -8.00
C PHE A 26 12.97 6.72 -9.32
N THR A 27 12.90 5.81 -10.27
CA THR A 27 13.39 6.01 -11.64
C THR A 27 12.30 5.65 -12.63
N GLU A 28 12.53 5.86 -13.90
CA GLU A 28 11.58 5.41 -14.94
C GLU A 28 11.46 3.88 -15.01
N ALA A 29 12.46 3.16 -14.53
CA ALA A 29 12.54 1.70 -14.64
C ALA A 29 12.26 0.97 -13.32
N TYR A 30 12.50 1.59 -12.16
CA TYR A 30 12.35 0.92 -10.88
C TYR A 30 12.12 1.91 -9.73
N ALA A 31 11.63 1.39 -8.62
CA ALA A 31 11.57 2.09 -7.34
C ALA A 31 12.16 1.22 -6.24
N VAL A 32 12.90 1.84 -5.33
CA VAL A 32 13.40 1.21 -4.11
C VAL A 32 13.00 2.05 -2.92
N ILE A 33 12.26 1.44 -1.99
CA ILE A 33 11.82 2.08 -0.75
C ILE A 33 12.42 1.29 0.41
N PRO A 34 13.52 1.75 1.01
CA PRO A 34 14.17 1.04 2.11
C PRO A 34 13.28 0.96 3.35
N LYS A 35 13.57 -0.03 4.19
CA LYS A 35 12.90 -0.17 5.48
C LYS A 35 13.07 1.08 6.33
N GLY A 36 11.99 1.55 6.91
CA GLY A 36 11.99 2.73 7.79
C GLY A 36 11.50 4.00 7.11
N VAL A 37 11.64 4.15 5.81
CA VAL A 37 11.15 5.33 5.08
C VAL A 37 9.64 5.48 5.23
N LEU A 38 8.89 4.40 5.29
CA LEU A 38 7.44 4.43 5.45
C LEU A 38 6.97 4.96 6.81
N ARG A 39 7.84 5.05 7.80
CA ARG A 39 7.49 5.61 9.11
C ARG A 39 7.26 7.13 9.05
N ASP A 40 7.93 7.79 8.14
CA ASP A 40 7.92 9.24 8.00
C ASP A 40 6.96 9.72 6.92
N ILE A 41 6.31 8.80 6.21
CA ILE A 41 5.34 9.12 5.17
C ILE A 41 3.96 9.30 5.81
N VAL A 42 3.27 10.36 5.41
CA VAL A 42 1.88 10.59 5.82
C VAL A 42 1.00 9.45 5.30
N THR A 43 0.31 8.81 6.23
CA THR A 43 -0.64 7.76 5.89
C THR A 43 -1.95 8.35 5.36
N SER A 44 -2.60 7.59 4.49
CA SER A 44 -3.90 7.93 3.93
C SER A 44 -4.91 6.85 4.29
N HIS A 45 -6.19 7.15 4.06
CA HIS A 45 -7.23 6.14 4.09
C HIS A 45 -8.11 6.24 2.86
N LEU A 46 -8.68 5.09 2.49
CA LEU A 46 -9.59 4.99 1.36
C LEU A 46 -11.02 5.28 1.81
N PRO A 47 -11.85 5.87 0.97
CA PRO A 47 -13.29 5.97 1.22
C PRO A 47 -13.90 4.58 1.45
N PHE A 48 -14.87 4.50 2.37
CA PHE A 48 -15.56 3.26 2.73
C PHE A 48 -14.71 2.18 3.40
N TRP A 49 -13.49 2.54 3.85
CA TRP A 49 -12.68 1.71 4.71
C TRP A 49 -12.72 2.22 6.15
N ASP A 50 -12.81 1.30 7.08
CA ASP A 50 -12.82 1.58 8.51
C ASP A 50 -11.50 1.21 9.14
N ASN A 51 -11.03 2.01 10.11
CA ASN A 51 -9.87 1.74 10.94
C ASN A 51 -8.69 1.16 10.16
N MET A 52 -8.27 1.87 9.13
CA MET A 52 -7.17 1.47 8.28
C MET A 52 -6.17 2.61 8.09
N ARG A 53 -4.95 2.24 7.77
CA ARG A 53 -3.94 3.17 7.26
C ARG A 53 -3.36 2.59 5.98
N MET A 54 -2.98 3.44 5.06
CA MET A 54 -2.29 2.98 3.86
C MET A 54 -1.13 3.88 3.49
N TRP A 55 -0.14 3.27 2.89
CA TRP A 55 1.01 3.94 2.30
C TRP A 55 1.00 3.67 0.80
N VAL A 56 1.01 4.73 0.02
CA VAL A 56 1.07 4.62 -1.44
C VAL A 56 2.49 4.35 -1.86
N LEU A 57 2.74 3.21 -2.48
CA LEU A 57 4.05 2.85 -3.05
C LEU A 57 4.15 3.33 -4.50
N SER A 58 3.10 3.13 -5.26
CA SER A 58 3.01 3.60 -6.65
C SER A 58 1.55 3.83 -7.04
N ARG A 59 1.35 4.69 -8.02
CA ARG A 59 0.05 4.98 -8.64
C ARG A 59 0.28 5.54 -10.03
N PRO A 60 -0.76 5.62 -10.89
CA PRO A 60 -0.60 6.06 -12.27
C PRO A 60 0.10 7.42 -12.46
N LEU A 61 0.07 8.29 -11.47
CA LEU A 61 0.71 9.61 -11.53
C LEU A 61 2.13 9.64 -10.92
N SER A 62 2.68 8.50 -10.53
CA SER A 62 3.98 8.43 -9.84
C SER A 62 5.18 8.29 -10.76
N GLY A 63 5.00 8.33 -12.06
CA GLY A 63 6.10 8.35 -13.03
C GLY A 63 6.52 7.00 -13.57
N PHE A 64 6.42 5.90 -12.82
CA PHE A 64 6.79 4.56 -13.31
C PHE A 64 5.61 3.57 -13.35
N ALA A 65 4.54 3.85 -12.64
CA ALA A 65 3.34 3.01 -12.63
C ALA A 65 2.19 3.76 -13.31
N GLU A 66 1.99 3.53 -14.59
CA GLU A 66 0.96 4.20 -15.38
C GLU A 66 -0.36 3.45 -15.39
N THR A 67 -0.36 2.16 -15.06
CA THR A 67 -1.52 1.27 -15.23
C THR A 67 -1.98 0.60 -13.95
N PHE A 68 -1.25 0.72 -12.86
CA PHE A 68 -1.61 0.10 -11.58
C PHE A 68 -1.25 0.99 -10.40
N SER A 69 -1.88 0.72 -9.26
CA SER A 69 -1.52 1.31 -7.97
C SER A 69 -1.07 0.21 -7.03
N GLN A 70 -0.11 0.51 -6.19
CA GLN A 70 0.38 -0.41 -5.17
C GLN A 70 0.41 0.28 -3.81
N TYR A 71 -0.14 -0.38 -2.82
CA TYR A 71 -0.24 0.14 -1.46
C TYR A 71 0.23 -0.88 -0.44
N ILE A 72 0.74 -0.39 0.69
CA ILE A 72 0.73 -1.16 1.92
C ILE A 72 -0.49 -0.71 2.70
N VAL A 73 -1.30 -1.69 3.14
CA VAL A 73 -2.51 -1.44 3.93
C VAL A 73 -2.36 -2.10 5.28
N GLU A 74 -2.65 -1.34 6.33
CA GLU A 74 -2.70 -1.84 7.70
C GLU A 74 -4.13 -1.74 8.21
N LEU A 75 -4.66 -2.83 8.72
CA LEU A 75 -6.00 -2.88 9.31
C LEU A 75 -5.89 -2.97 10.83
N GLY A 76 -6.44 -1.99 11.53
CA GLY A 76 -6.64 -2.09 12.97
C GLY A 76 -7.75 -3.07 13.32
N ALA A 77 -7.97 -3.30 14.61
CA ALA A 77 -9.01 -4.19 15.09
C ALA A 77 -10.39 -3.77 14.54
N GLY A 78 -11.10 -4.70 13.94
CA GLY A 78 -12.39 -4.44 13.28
C GLY A 78 -12.27 -3.66 11.95
N GLY A 79 -11.06 -3.28 11.56
CA GLY A 79 -10.83 -2.51 10.34
C GLY A 79 -11.06 -3.30 9.08
N GLY A 80 -11.37 -2.61 8.01
CA GLY A 80 -11.61 -3.20 6.71
C GLY A 80 -12.63 -2.45 5.90
N SER A 81 -13.21 -3.10 4.92
CA SER A 81 -14.24 -2.52 4.07
C SER A 81 -15.18 -3.58 3.52
N ASP A 82 -16.46 -3.24 3.44
CA ASP A 82 -17.46 -4.05 2.75
C ASP A 82 -17.54 -3.71 1.26
N ARG A 83 -16.89 -2.63 0.85
CA ARG A 83 -16.81 -2.16 -0.54
C ARG A 83 -15.40 -1.64 -0.84
N PRO A 84 -14.39 -2.53 -0.91
CA PRO A 84 -13.01 -2.10 -1.03
C PRO A 84 -12.66 -1.45 -2.37
N GLU A 85 -13.36 -1.81 -3.43
CA GLU A 85 -13.10 -1.31 -4.78
C GLU A 85 -14.38 -0.73 -5.40
N HIS A 86 -14.24 0.41 -6.03
CA HIS A 86 -15.35 1.12 -6.68
C HIS A 86 -15.36 0.96 -8.19
N ASP A 87 -14.19 0.72 -8.78
CA ASP A 87 -14.07 0.56 -10.21
C ASP A 87 -14.39 -0.88 -10.60
N PRO A 88 -15.50 -1.13 -11.31
CA PRO A 88 -15.85 -2.48 -11.71
C PRO A 88 -14.89 -3.08 -12.76
N ASN A 89 -14.00 -2.26 -13.32
CA ASN A 89 -12.99 -2.72 -14.28
C ASN A 89 -11.63 -2.99 -13.62
N ALA A 90 -11.47 -2.63 -12.35
CA ALA A 90 -10.23 -2.86 -11.64
C ALA A 90 -10.14 -4.31 -11.15
N GLU A 91 -8.98 -4.88 -11.29
CA GLU A 91 -8.61 -6.14 -10.67
C GLU A 91 -7.65 -5.87 -9.50
N GLY A 92 -7.64 -6.74 -8.51
CA GLY A 92 -6.83 -6.57 -7.32
C GLY A 92 -5.97 -7.79 -7.00
N VAL A 93 -4.86 -7.52 -6.37
CA VAL A 93 -3.97 -8.54 -5.80
C VAL A 93 -3.73 -8.18 -4.35
N LEU A 94 -3.91 -9.14 -3.46
CA LEU A 94 -3.59 -9.02 -2.04
C LEU A 94 -2.48 -10.00 -1.68
N PHE A 95 -1.51 -9.52 -0.94
CA PHE A 95 -0.47 -10.35 -0.34
C PHE A 95 -0.35 -9.99 1.14
N VAL A 96 -0.41 -10.99 2.00
CA VAL A 96 -0.35 -10.77 3.45
C VAL A 96 1.10 -10.83 3.92
N VAL A 97 1.56 -9.74 4.50
CA VAL A 97 2.92 -9.62 5.04
C VAL A 97 2.93 -10.03 6.52
N ASP A 98 1.96 -9.57 7.29
CA ASP A 98 1.87 -9.81 8.72
C ASP A 98 0.40 -9.79 9.17
N GLY A 99 0.11 -10.46 10.28
CA GLY A 99 -1.23 -10.50 10.85
C GLY A 99 -2.19 -11.43 10.10
N GLU A 100 -3.44 -11.41 10.54
CA GLU A 100 -4.51 -12.24 9.99
C GLU A 100 -5.76 -11.40 9.76
N PHE A 101 -6.49 -11.70 8.69
CA PHE A 101 -7.77 -11.08 8.42
C PHE A 101 -8.67 -12.01 7.60
N SER A 102 -9.95 -11.67 7.54
CA SER A 102 -10.93 -12.38 6.75
C SER A 102 -11.16 -11.67 5.43
N LEU A 103 -11.10 -12.43 4.35
CA LEU A 103 -11.40 -11.99 2.99
C LEU A 103 -12.62 -12.76 2.49
N THR A 104 -13.65 -12.06 2.03
CA THR A 104 -14.80 -12.67 1.41
C THR A 104 -14.84 -12.28 -0.06
N ILE A 105 -14.88 -13.28 -0.94
CA ILE A 105 -15.00 -13.07 -2.38
C ILE A 105 -16.21 -13.87 -2.88
N GLU A 106 -17.15 -13.17 -3.51
CA GLU A 106 -18.39 -13.78 -4.05
C GLU A 106 -19.09 -14.67 -3.00
N GLY A 107 -19.15 -14.22 -1.76
CA GLY A 107 -19.81 -14.92 -0.66
C GLY A 107 -18.98 -16.01 0.01
N THR A 108 -17.80 -16.33 -0.47
CA THR A 108 -16.91 -17.34 0.14
C THR A 108 -15.90 -16.66 1.05
N LEU A 109 -15.82 -17.13 2.29
CA LEU A 109 -14.90 -16.63 3.31
C LEU A 109 -13.56 -17.35 3.24
N TYR A 110 -12.48 -16.57 3.27
CA TYR A 110 -11.11 -17.07 3.33
C TYR A 110 -10.39 -16.45 4.52
N ASP A 111 -9.69 -17.25 5.29
CA ASP A 111 -8.81 -16.78 6.34
C ASP A 111 -7.43 -16.50 5.75
N MET A 112 -7.05 -15.24 5.76
CA MET A 112 -5.79 -14.79 5.20
C MET A 112 -4.73 -14.67 6.29
N ARG A 113 -3.57 -15.25 6.05
CA ARG A 113 -2.43 -15.30 6.98
C ARG A 113 -1.15 -14.86 6.28
N PRO A 114 -0.05 -14.61 7.01
CA PRO A 114 1.22 -14.24 6.37
C PRO A 114 1.61 -15.22 5.27
N GLY A 115 1.94 -14.67 4.10
CA GLY A 115 2.23 -15.45 2.89
C GLY A 115 1.01 -15.80 2.04
N SER A 116 -0.20 -15.53 2.50
CA SER A 116 -1.41 -15.71 1.69
C SER A 116 -1.45 -14.73 0.52
N TYR A 117 -1.92 -15.18 -0.61
CA TYR A 117 -2.10 -14.41 -1.83
C TYR A 117 -3.51 -14.57 -2.36
N ALA A 118 -4.10 -13.49 -2.81
CA ALA A 118 -5.40 -13.51 -3.47
C ALA A 118 -5.39 -12.64 -4.72
N PHE A 119 -5.97 -13.16 -5.79
CA PHE A 119 -6.29 -12.40 -6.98
C PHE A 119 -7.81 -12.17 -7.03
N ILE A 120 -8.20 -10.93 -7.23
CA ILE A 120 -9.60 -10.53 -7.28
C ILE A 120 -9.90 -10.03 -8.70
N PRO A 121 -10.69 -10.78 -9.48
CA PRO A 121 -11.00 -10.38 -10.84
C PRO A 121 -11.88 -9.12 -10.88
N PRO A 122 -11.93 -8.43 -12.03
CA PRO A 122 -12.82 -7.28 -12.21
C PRO A 122 -14.28 -7.64 -11.91
N ALA A 123 -15.01 -6.70 -11.36
CA ALA A 123 -16.42 -6.80 -10.99
C ALA A 123 -16.76 -7.85 -9.91
N ALA A 124 -15.79 -8.57 -9.36
CA ALA A 124 -16.04 -9.45 -8.23
C ALA A 124 -16.45 -8.65 -6.99
N LYS A 125 -17.42 -9.15 -6.26
CA LYS A 125 -17.82 -8.60 -4.97
C LYS A 125 -16.94 -9.18 -3.89
N TRP A 126 -16.25 -8.31 -3.18
CA TRP A 126 -15.36 -8.73 -2.11
C TRP A 126 -15.41 -7.78 -0.92
N SER A 127 -15.02 -8.29 0.21
CA SER A 127 -14.88 -7.53 1.44
C SER A 127 -13.69 -8.04 2.24
N VAL A 128 -13.17 -7.19 3.08
CA VAL A 128 -12.03 -7.51 3.93
C VAL A 128 -12.30 -7.00 5.34
N ARG A 129 -11.96 -7.79 6.35
CA ARG A 129 -12.18 -7.41 7.74
C ARG A 129 -11.13 -8.04 8.65
N ASN A 130 -10.50 -7.22 9.49
CA ASN A 130 -9.69 -7.69 10.59
C ASN A 130 -10.61 -8.01 11.77
N THR A 131 -10.87 -9.29 11.99
CA THR A 131 -11.73 -9.78 13.08
C THR A 131 -10.95 -10.04 14.36
N GLY A 132 -9.64 -9.85 14.36
CA GLY A 132 -8.78 -9.99 15.53
C GLY A 132 -8.82 -8.78 16.44
N ALA A 133 -8.19 -8.91 17.60
CA ALA A 133 -8.09 -7.84 18.60
C ALA A 133 -6.95 -6.85 18.35
N ALA A 134 -6.12 -7.12 17.38
CA ALA A 134 -4.99 -6.28 17.00
C ALA A 134 -4.71 -6.38 15.51
#